data_b656c5fabf4764ecdffdbe70089fd2ed
#
_entry.id   b656c5fabf4764ecdffdbe70089fd2ed
#
_cell.length_a   1.000
_cell.length_b   1.000
_cell.length_c   1.000
_cell.angle_alpha   90.00
_cell.angle_beta   90.00
_cell.angle_gamma   90.00
#
_symmetry.space_group_name_H-M   'P 1'
#
loop_
_entity.id
_entity.type
_entity.pdbx_description
1 polymer ?
#
loop_
_entity_poly.entity_id
_entity_poly.type
_entity_poly.pdbx_seq_one_letter_code
_entity_poly.pdbx_strand_id
1 'polypeptide(L)'
;MADAVRPGGWLLIQEPDFHLAPTTEPKIWARTWEGLIDCGHANGVDWLIGRKLPSVVAALGLGHPQAKTDVQNIRGRDRGALYFQLFFAEVRDRVISAGQLDAATIDAASALLDDPDYWTQCWMMTAVWVRKPLDSGGTGADG
;
A
#
# COMPACT_ATOMS: atom_id res chain seq x y z
N MET A 1 -11.32 3.51 15.43
CA MET A 1 -9.82 3.41 15.57
C MET A 1 -9.28 4.48 16.52
N ALA A 2 -9.52 5.77 16.30
CA ALA A 2 -9.05 6.85 17.19
C ALA A 2 -9.48 6.68 18.66
N ASP A 3 -10.71 6.23 18.90
CA ASP A 3 -11.28 6.04 20.26
C ASP A 3 -10.63 4.88 21.01
N ALA A 4 -10.08 3.90 20.31
CA ALA A 4 -9.37 2.78 20.91
C ALA A 4 -7.97 3.15 21.41
N VAL A 5 -7.44 4.32 21.03
CA VAL A 5 -6.15 4.81 21.50
C VAL A 5 -6.34 5.55 22.81
N ARG A 6 -5.71 5.06 23.90
CA ARG A 6 -5.73 5.75 25.20
C ARG A 6 -5.01 7.11 25.12
N PRO A 7 -5.35 8.09 25.98
CA PRO A 7 -4.59 9.32 26.11
C PRO A 7 -3.08 9.03 26.32
N GLY A 8 -2.23 9.77 25.62
CA GLY A 8 -0.78 9.54 25.57
C GLY A 8 -0.31 8.31 24.78
N GLY A 9 -1.26 7.52 24.25
CA GLY A 9 -0.96 6.36 23.41
C GLY A 9 -0.58 6.74 21.98
N TRP A 10 -0.08 5.76 21.22
CA TRP A 10 0.34 5.90 19.85
C TRP A 10 -0.64 5.20 18.91
N LEU A 11 -0.92 5.84 17.78
CA LEU A 11 -1.48 5.24 16.57
C LEU A 11 -0.36 5.12 15.55
N LEU A 12 -0.13 3.93 15.01
CA LEU A 12 0.74 3.66 13.88
C LEU A 12 -0.06 2.90 12.84
N ILE A 13 -0.06 3.41 11.62
CA ILE A 13 -0.65 2.74 10.46
C ILE A 13 0.42 2.67 9.38
N GLN A 14 0.49 1.53 8.70
CA GLN A 14 1.41 1.31 7.60
C GLN A 14 0.66 0.66 6.45
N GLU A 15 0.70 1.29 5.28
CA GLU A 15 -0.01 0.83 4.09
C GLU A 15 0.87 0.95 2.85
N PRO A 16 0.72 0.01 1.91
CA PRO A 16 1.38 0.11 0.61
C PRO A 16 0.70 1.17 -0.28
N ASP A 17 1.47 1.69 -1.22
CA ASP A 17 0.99 2.48 -2.35
C ASP A 17 1.65 1.96 -3.62
N PHE A 18 0.86 1.48 -4.54
CA PHE A 18 1.33 0.84 -5.78
C PHE A 18 1.47 1.80 -6.95
N HIS A 19 1.51 3.10 -6.70
CA HIS A 19 1.60 4.12 -7.74
C HIS A 19 2.79 3.94 -8.69
N LEU A 20 3.92 3.48 -8.19
CA LEU A 20 5.11 3.31 -9.01
C LEU A 20 4.98 2.13 -9.98
N ALA A 21 4.23 1.10 -9.62
CA ALA A 21 4.15 -0.12 -10.40
C ALA A 21 3.73 0.09 -11.87
N PRO A 22 2.68 0.91 -12.19
CA PRO A 22 2.32 1.17 -13.57
C PRO A 22 3.29 2.09 -14.33
N THR A 23 4.24 2.71 -13.64
CA THR A 23 5.21 3.63 -14.26
C THR A 23 6.54 2.99 -14.61
N THR A 24 6.74 1.71 -14.25
CA THR A 24 7.99 0.98 -14.47
C THR A 24 7.95 0.13 -15.74
N GLU A 25 9.12 -0.08 -16.31
CA GLU A 25 9.29 -0.97 -17.49
C GLU A 25 9.51 -2.44 -17.04
N PRO A 26 9.18 -3.41 -17.89
CA PRO A 26 8.62 -3.28 -19.23
C PRO A 26 7.10 -3.00 -19.22
N LYS A 27 6.56 -2.57 -20.36
CA LYS A 27 5.11 -2.22 -20.49
C LYS A 27 4.15 -3.32 -20.03
N ILE A 28 4.55 -4.58 -20.14
CA ILE A 28 3.73 -5.70 -19.67
C ILE A 28 3.53 -5.65 -18.15
N TRP A 29 4.55 -5.24 -17.40
CA TRP A 29 4.48 -5.03 -15.96
C TRP A 29 3.52 -3.88 -15.62
N ALA A 30 3.72 -2.71 -16.25
CA ALA A 30 2.87 -1.55 -16.08
C ALA A 30 1.38 -1.88 -16.33
N ARG A 31 1.08 -2.50 -17.48
CA ARG A 31 -0.29 -2.91 -17.84
C ARG A 31 -0.92 -3.88 -16.83
N THR A 32 -0.12 -4.80 -16.31
CA THR A 32 -0.61 -5.74 -15.28
C THR A 32 -1.04 -4.98 -14.02
N TRP A 33 -0.24 -4.03 -13.57
CA TRP A 33 -0.59 -3.23 -12.40
C TRP A 33 -1.74 -2.26 -12.63
N GLU A 34 -1.88 -1.67 -13.80
CA GLU A 34 -3.07 -0.89 -14.16
C GLU A 34 -4.34 -1.73 -13.99
N GLY A 35 -4.38 -2.93 -14.58
CA GLY A 35 -5.53 -3.82 -14.47
C GLY A 35 -5.80 -4.30 -13.04
N LEU A 36 -4.76 -4.54 -12.25
CA LEU A 36 -4.89 -4.90 -10.83
C LEU A 36 -5.47 -3.75 -10.00
N ILE A 37 -4.98 -2.53 -10.21
CA ILE A 37 -5.46 -1.33 -9.52
C ILE A 37 -6.93 -1.08 -9.86
N ASP A 38 -7.30 -1.17 -11.14
CA ASP A 38 -8.68 -0.99 -11.60
C ASP A 38 -9.61 -2.06 -11.03
N CYS A 39 -9.17 -3.32 -11.01
CA CYS A 39 -9.90 -4.40 -10.37
C CYS A 39 -10.09 -4.14 -8.86
N GLY A 40 -9.06 -3.66 -8.19
CA GLY A 40 -9.13 -3.29 -6.78
C GLY A 40 -10.16 -2.19 -6.54
N HIS A 41 -10.09 -1.11 -7.29
CA HIS A 41 -11.03 0.02 -7.19
C HIS A 41 -12.49 -0.44 -7.40
N ALA A 42 -12.73 -1.28 -8.40
CA ALA A 42 -14.07 -1.84 -8.66
C ALA A 42 -14.61 -2.69 -7.48
N ASN A 43 -13.73 -3.20 -6.62
CA ASN A 43 -14.06 -4.00 -5.44
C ASN A 43 -13.88 -3.23 -4.11
N GLY A 44 -13.77 -1.91 -4.16
CA GLY A 44 -13.64 -1.06 -2.95
C GLY A 44 -12.27 -1.09 -2.28
N VAL A 45 -11.24 -1.58 -2.96
CA VAL A 45 -9.86 -1.59 -2.46
C VAL A 45 -9.09 -0.41 -3.08
N ASP A 46 -8.54 0.45 -2.23
CA ASP A 46 -7.72 1.57 -2.66
C ASP A 46 -6.23 1.20 -2.57
N TRP A 47 -5.69 0.69 -3.68
CA TRP A 47 -4.26 0.35 -3.79
C TRP A 47 -3.31 1.56 -3.73
N LEU A 48 -3.87 2.79 -3.70
CA LEU A 48 -3.14 4.05 -3.64
C LEU A 48 -3.37 4.78 -2.30
N ILE A 49 -3.79 4.04 -1.27
CA ILE A 49 -4.12 4.61 0.05
C ILE A 49 -2.88 5.18 0.76
N GLY A 50 -1.70 4.64 0.52
CA GLY A 50 -0.47 5.03 1.19
C GLY A 50 -0.20 6.55 1.12
N ARG A 51 -0.36 7.16 -0.05
CA ARG A 51 -0.19 8.62 -0.24
C ARG A 51 -1.24 9.47 0.46
N LYS A 52 -2.42 8.91 0.73
CA LYS A 52 -3.54 9.60 1.38
C LYS A 52 -3.46 9.47 2.91
N LEU A 53 -2.74 8.48 3.39
CA LEU A 53 -2.70 8.08 4.79
C LEU A 53 -2.34 9.23 5.76
N PRO A 54 -1.36 10.11 5.47
CA PRO A 54 -1.06 11.24 6.35
C PRO A 54 -2.27 12.15 6.58
N SER A 55 -3.01 12.48 5.50
CA SER A 55 -4.21 13.33 5.58
C SER A 55 -5.35 12.61 6.30
N VAL A 56 -5.53 11.31 6.07
CA VAL A 56 -6.54 10.49 6.75
C VAL A 56 -6.27 10.46 8.26
N VAL A 57 -5.01 10.24 8.66
CA VAL A 57 -4.64 10.23 10.08
C VAL A 57 -4.75 11.62 10.71
N ALA A 58 -4.37 12.68 9.99
CA ALA A 58 -4.54 14.06 10.47
C ALA A 58 -6.01 14.40 10.77
N ALA A 59 -6.93 13.92 9.92
CA ALA A 59 -8.37 14.13 10.11
C ALA A 59 -8.97 13.44 11.35
N LEU A 60 -8.23 12.51 11.99
CA LEU A 60 -8.66 11.88 13.24
C LEU A 60 -8.56 12.82 14.47
N GLY A 61 -7.92 13.98 14.33
CA GLY A 61 -7.81 14.95 15.43
C GLY A 61 -6.94 14.52 16.61
N LEU A 62 -6.05 13.53 16.41
CA LEU A 62 -5.17 13.01 17.45
C LEU A 62 -3.88 13.83 17.68
N GLY A 63 -3.73 14.96 16.94
CA GLY A 63 -2.52 15.79 16.94
C GLY A 63 -1.86 15.82 15.55
N HIS A 64 -0.58 16.21 15.50
CA HIS A 64 0.16 16.30 14.23
C HIS A 64 0.82 14.95 13.90
N PRO A 65 0.38 14.25 12.85
CA PRO A 65 1.00 13.00 12.45
C PRO A 65 2.38 13.23 11.84
N GLN A 66 3.25 12.25 12.04
CA GLN A 66 4.51 12.12 11.30
C GLN A 66 4.34 11.01 10.28
N ALA A 67 5.06 11.10 9.17
CA ALA A 67 5.01 10.10 8.12
C ALA A 67 6.39 9.82 7.54
N LYS A 68 6.59 8.59 7.11
CA LYS A 68 7.76 8.16 6.36
C LYS A 68 7.31 7.22 5.25
N THR A 69 7.87 7.40 4.05
CA THR A 69 7.64 6.52 2.91
C THR A 69 8.96 5.95 2.42
N ASP A 70 9.03 4.64 2.32
CA ASP A 70 10.17 3.91 1.76
C ASP A 70 9.74 3.27 0.44
N VAL A 71 10.61 3.35 -0.58
CA VAL A 71 10.43 2.68 -1.87
C VAL A 71 11.14 1.34 -1.83
N GLN A 72 10.42 0.28 -2.22
CA GLN A 72 10.97 -1.06 -2.26
C GLN A 72 11.49 -1.40 -3.66
N ASN A 73 12.76 -1.74 -3.76
CA ASN A 73 13.34 -2.32 -4.97
C ASN A 73 13.23 -3.84 -4.89
N ILE A 74 12.78 -4.46 -5.96
CA ILE A 74 12.59 -5.90 -6.09
C ILE A 74 13.48 -6.38 -7.22
N ARG A 75 14.20 -7.46 -6.96
CA ARG A 75 14.97 -8.18 -7.96
C ARG A 75 14.32 -9.53 -8.22
N GLY A 76 14.31 -9.97 -9.46
CA GLY A 76 13.83 -11.32 -9.79
C GLY A 76 14.54 -12.39 -8.96
N ARG A 77 13.80 -13.41 -8.55
CA ARG A 77 14.19 -14.50 -7.65
C ARG A 77 14.48 -14.10 -6.20
N ASP A 78 14.31 -12.83 -5.81
CA ASP A 78 14.38 -12.47 -4.40
C ASP A 78 13.05 -12.75 -3.66
N ARG A 79 12.99 -12.45 -2.36
CA ARG A 79 11.77 -12.63 -1.56
C ARG A 79 10.62 -11.73 -2.00
N GLY A 80 10.94 -10.53 -2.49
CA GLY A 80 9.94 -9.61 -3.04
C GLY A 80 9.34 -10.16 -4.32
N ALA A 81 10.17 -10.72 -5.22
CA ALA A 81 9.70 -11.40 -6.42
C ALA A 81 8.77 -12.58 -6.09
N LEU A 82 9.16 -13.44 -5.16
CA LEU A 82 8.32 -14.55 -4.70
C LEU A 82 6.97 -14.06 -4.13
N TYR A 83 7.00 -12.99 -3.34
CA TYR A 83 5.77 -12.40 -2.81
C TYR A 83 4.82 -12.01 -3.95
N PHE A 84 5.31 -11.33 -5.00
CA PHE A 84 4.47 -10.92 -6.11
C PHE A 84 4.02 -12.08 -6.99
N GLN A 85 4.83 -13.10 -7.18
CA GLN A 85 4.39 -14.32 -7.88
C GLN A 85 3.22 -14.98 -7.15
N LEU A 86 3.31 -15.12 -5.83
CA LEU A 86 2.22 -15.66 -5.02
C LEU A 86 0.98 -14.75 -5.06
N PHE A 87 1.17 -13.45 -4.98
CA PHE A 87 0.09 -12.48 -5.09
C PHE A 87 -0.61 -12.56 -6.46
N PHE A 88 0.15 -12.59 -7.57
CA PHE A 88 -0.43 -12.74 -8.91
C PHE A 88 -1.19 -14.05 -9.07
N ALA A 89 -0.65 -15.16 -8.55
CA ALA A 89 -1.34 -16.44 -8.56
C ALA A 89 -2.69 -16.38 -7.82
N GLU A 90 -2.73 -15.72 -6.65
CA GLU A 90 -3.93 -15.57 -5.82
C GLU A 90 -5.02 -14.72 -6.51
N VAL A 91 -4.63 -13.62 -7.18
CA VAL A 91 -5.61 -12.70 -7.76
C VAL A 91 -5.96 -13.02 -9.21
N ARG A 92 -5.22 -13.88 -9.86
CA ARG A 92 -5.27 -14.19 -11.31
C ARG A 92 -6.69 -14.43 -11.82
N ASP A 93 -7.38 -15.40 -11.28
CA ASP A 93 -8.70 -15.79 -11.78
C ASP A 93 -9.74 -14.68 -11.57
N ARG A 94 -9.62 -13.95 -10.48
CA ARG A 94 -10.51 -12.81 -10.17
C ARG A 94 -10.34 -11.69 -11.21
N VAL A 95 -9.11 -11.32 -11.54
CA VAL A 95 -8.79 -10.23 -12.45
C VAL A 95 -9.19 -10.59 -13.89
N ILE A 96 -8.97 -11.84 -14.29
CA ILE A 96 -9.39 -12.37 -15.60
C ILE A 96 -10.92 -12.38 -15.70
N SER A 97 -11.61 -12.92 -14.69
CA SER A 97 -13.08 -12.98 -14.67
C SER A 97 -13.73 -11.60 -14.67
N ALA A 98 -13.06 -10.59 -14.09
CA ALA A 98 -13.48 -9.20 -14.12
C ALA A 98 -13.22 -8.52 -15.47
N GLY A 99 -12.55 -9.18 -16.41
CA GLY A 99 -12.22 -8.63 -17.74
C GLY A 99 -11.16 -7.53 -17.72
N GLN A 100 -10.40 -7.37 -16.63
CA GLN A 100 -9.38 -6.33 -16.50
C GLN A 100 -8.06 -6.75 -17.17
N LEU A 101 -7.73 -8.04 -17.11
CA LEU A 101 -6.54 -8.62 -17.72
C LEU A 101 -6.87 -9.95 -18.39
N ASP A 102 -6.11 -10.28 -19.43
CA ASP A 102 -6.06 -11.63 -19.96
C ASP A 102 -4.98 -12.48 -19.24
N ALA A 103 -5.10 -13.79 -19.35
CA ALA A 103 -4.20 -14.74 -18.71
C ALA A 103 -2.74 -14.53 -19.18
N ALA A 104 -2.53 -14.29 -20.47
CA ALA A 104 -1.19 -14.12 -21.03
C ALA A 104 -0.48 -12.90 -20.47
N THR A 105 -1.22 -11.82 -20.22
CA THR A 105 -0.66 -10.57 -19.62
C THR A 105 -0.15 -10.82 -18.21
N ILE A 106 -0.94 -11.42 -17.33
CA ILE A 106 -0.52 -11.64 -15.94
C ILE A 106 0.56 -12.72 -15.83
N ASP A 107 0.48 -13.77 -16.67
CA ASP A 107 1.48 -14.84 -16.69
C ASP A 107 2.85 -14.30 -17.20
N ALA A 108 2.86 -13.42 -18.21
CA ALA A 108 4.07 -12.78 -18.70
C ALA A 108 4.69 -11.82 -17.65
N ALA A 109 3.88 -11.07 -16.91
CA ALA A 109 4.39 -10.23 -15.82
C ALA A 109 4.98 -11.08 -14.68
N SER A 110 4.35 -12.19 -14.34
CA SER A 110 4.89 -13.15 -13.36
C SER A 110 6.22 -13.74 -13.80
N ALA A 111 6.37 -14.06 -15.08
CA ALA A 111 7.60 -14.63 -15.64
C ALA A 111 8.81 -13.66 -15.56
N LEU A 112 8.59 -12.33 -15.56
CA LEU A 112 9.67 -11.37 -15.33
C LEU A 112 10.35 -11.56 -13.97
N LEU A 113 9.59 -12.01 -12.99
CA LEU A 113 10.10 -12.23 -11.63
C LEU A 113 10.99 -13.48 -11.51
N ASP A 114 11.05 -14.32 -12.55
CA ASP A 114 12.00 -15.44 -12.64
C ASP A 114 13.36 -15.03 -13.21
N ASP A 115 13.45 -13.83 -13.81
CA ASP A 115 14.70 -13.31 -14.36
C ASP A 115 15.52 -12.63 -13.24
N PRO A 116 16.72 -13.17 -12.90
CA PRO A 116 17.55 -12.60 -11.84
C PRO A 116 18.13 -11.22 -12.20
N ASP A 117 18.08 -10.81 -13.46
CA ASP A 117 18.55 -9.51 -13.92
C ASP A 117 17.42 -8.48 -14.03
N TYR A 118 16.17 -8.89 -13.85
CA TYR A 118 15.04 -7.98 -13.78
C TYR A 118 14.98 -7.25 -12.44
N TRP A 119 14.83 -5.92 -12.50
CA TRP A 119 14.63 -5.04 -11.35
C TRP A 119 13.41 -4.16 -11.55
N THR A 120 12.64 -3.96 -10.49
CA THR A 120 11.49 -3.08 -10.51
C THR A 120 11.28 -2.38 -9.17
N GLN A 121 10.59 -1.23 -9.20
CA GLN A 121 10.01 -0.58 -8.04
C GLN A 121 8.50 -0.78 -8.09
N CYS A 122 7.97 -1.59 -7.21
CA CYS A 122 6.55 -1.94 -7.28
C CYS A 122 5.70 -1.15 -6.31
N TRP A 123 6.13 -1.03 -5.07
CA TRP A 123 5.36 -0.33 -4.05
C TRP A 123 6.20 0.70 -3.28
N MET A 124 5.49 1.69 -2.77
CA MET A 124 5.96 2.52 -1.66
C MET A 124 5.26 2.04 -0.40
N MET A 125 6.01 1.90 0.70
CA MET A 125 5.42 1.59 1.99
C MET A 125 5.38 2.87 2.83
N THR A 126 4.17 3.37 3.10
CA THR A 126 3.98 4.59 3.90
C THR A 126 3.58 4.23 5.31
N ALA A 127 4.40 4.62 6.28
CA ALA A 127 4.09 4.55 7.69
C ALA A 127 3.69 5.96 8.19
N VAL A 128 2.60 6.03 8.94
CA VAL A 128 2.12 7.27 9.58
C VAL A 128 1.89 6.99 11.06
N TRP A 129 2.40 7.85 11.91
CA TRP A 129 2.20 7.71 13.36
C TRP A 129 1.88 9.05 14.01
N VAL A 130 1.07 8.98 15.07
CA VAL A 130 0.65 10.13 15.85
C VAL A 130 0.47 9.70 17.31
N ARG A 131 0.83 10.57 18.23
CA ARG A 131 0.57 10.39 19.65
C ARG A 131 -0.70 11.12 20.05
N LYS A 132 -1.66 10.41 20.65
CA LYS A 132 -2.86 11.03 21.20
C LYS A 132 -2.46 11.94 22.37
N PRO A 133 -2.95 13.19 22.46
CA PRO A 133 -2.70 14.04 23.59
C PRO A 133 -3.10 13.37 24.92
N LEU A 134 -2.42 13.74 26.00
CA LEU A 134 -2.91 13.43 27.34
C LEU A 134 -4.23 14.19 27.56
N ASP A 135 -5.15 13.62 28.31
CA ASP A 135 -6.29 14.38 28.77
C ASP A 135 -5.77 15.60 29.52
N SER A 136 -6.14 16.80 29.08
CA SER A 136 -5.91 17.99 29.87
C SER A 136 -6.65 17.78 31.18
N GLY A 137 -5.91 17.36 32.20
CA GLY A 137 -6.45 17.28 33.56
C GLY A 137 -7.11 18.61 33.86
N GLY A 138 -8.39 18.57 34.14
CA GLY A 138 -9.13 19.74 34.55
C GLY A 138 -8.35 20.39 35.68
N THR A 139 -7.74 21.53 35.42
CA THR A 139 -7.34 22.46 36.47
C THR A 139 -8.64 22.86 37.12
N GLY A 140 -9.00 22.17 38.16
CA GLY A 140 -10.02 22.63 39.08
C GLY A 140 -9.64 24.03 39.50
N ALA A 141 -10.37 25.02 39.02
CA ALA A 141 -10.43 26.33 39.61
C ALA A 141 -11.23 26.19 40.89
N ASP A 142 -10.53 25.78 41.96
CA ASP A 142 -10.96 26.09 43.31
C ASP A 142 -10.30 27.39 43.69
N GLY A 143 -11.13 28.44 43.84
CA GLY A 143 -10.76 29.74 44.32
C GLY A 143 -11.97 30.65 44.39
#